data_706e274a8fdd65df4ecf36c2d88ac241
#
_entry.id   706e274a8fdd65df4ecf36c2d88ac241
#
_cell.length_a   1.000
_cell.length_b   1.000
_cell.length_c   1.000
_cell.angle_alpha   90.00
_cell.angle_beta   90.00
_cell.angle_gamma   90.00
#
_symmetry.space_group_name_H-M   'P 1'
#
loop_
_entity.id
_entity.type
_entity.pdbx_description
1 polymer ?
#
loop_
_entity_poly.entity_id
_entity_poly.type
_entity_poly.pdbx_seq_one_letter_code
_entity_poly.pdbx_strand_id
1 'polypeptide(L)'
;MGEKMSDQLGTGVMTGKKGLIMGVANERSIAWGIAKKVAEQGADLAFTFQGEALQKRVTPLAASLGCSLVLPCDVTDEASVDAVFSELESRWGKLDFVLHAIAYSDKEELKGGYVETSRDNFARTMDISVYSFTAVARRAAAMMNDSGSL
;
A
#
# COMPACT_ATOMS: atom_id res chain seq x y z
N MET A 1 -36.77 11.17 -12.62
CA MET A 1 -36.68 10.97 -11.15
C MET A 1 -35.38 10.24 -10.91
N GLY A 2 -34.30 10.97 -10.65
CA GLY A 2 -33.01 10.40 -10.30
C GLY A 2 -32.87 10.39 -8.79
N GLU A 3 -33.09 9.23 -8.16
CA GLU A 3 -32.70 9.03 -6.77
C GLU A 3 -31.20 8.94 -6.69
N LYS A 4 -30.63 9.84 -5.93
CA LYS A 4 -29.21 9.97 -5.66
C LYS A 4 -28.70 8.72 -4.94
N MET A 5 -27.82 7.99 -5.58
CA MET A 5 -26.95 6.96 -4.97
C MET A 5 -25.86 7.62 -4.09
N SER A 6 -26.23 8.52 -3.20
CA SER A 6 -25.29 9.29 -2.37
C SER A 6 -25.46 9.07 -0.86
N ASP A 7 -26.15 8.02 -0.41
CA ASP A 7 -26.50 7.90 1.02
C ASP A 7 -26.19 6.51 1.64
N GLN A 8 -25.14 5.81 1.17
CA GLN A 8 -24.63 4.61 1.85
C GLN A 8 -23.14 4.71 2.21
N LEU A 9 -22.64 5.91 2.40
CA LEU A 9 -21.33 6.16 2.98
C LEU A 9 -21.52 6.38 4.47
N GLY A 10 -21.26 5.34 5.31
CA GLY A 10 -21.03 5.67 6.69
C GLY A 10 -21.55 4.77 7.81
N THR A 11 -21.72 3.47 7.61
CA THR A 11 -22.05 2.55 8.72
C THR A 11 -21.06 1.40 8.92
N GLY A 12 -19.99 1.34 8.14
CA GLY A 12 -18.96 0.31 8.27
C GLY A 12 -18.00 0.56 9.43
N VAL A 13 -17.39 -0.50 9.93
CA VAL A 13 -16.43 -0.44 11.06
C VAL A 13 -15.17 0.37 10.75
N MET A 14 -14.90 0.65 9.47
CA MET A 14 -13.76 1.46 9.01
C MET A 14 -14.15 2.89 8.61
N THR A 15 -15.37 3.32 8.88
CA THR A 15 -15.82 4.67 8.54
C THR A 15 -14.93 5.74 9.17
N GLY A 16 -14.41 6.65 8.31
CA GLY A 16 -13.50 7.72 8.72
C GLY A 16 -12.07 7.28 8.98
N LYS A 17 -11.75 5.99 8.82
CA LYS A 17 -10.38 5.47 8.91
C LYS A 17 -9.62 5.71 7.62
N LYS A 18 -8.36 6.11 7.74
CA LYS A 18 -7.45 6.43 6.63
C LYS A 18 -6.31 5.42 6.57
N GLY A 19 -6.17 4.77 5.43
CA GLY A 19 -5.21 3.69 5.26
C GLY A 19 -4.35 3.80 4.02
N LEU A 20 -3.06 3.51 4.18
CA LEU A 20 -2.12 3.35 3.07
C LEU A 20 -2.05 1.87 2.66
N ILE A 21 -2.26 1.60 1.38
CA ILE A 21 -2.19 0.26 0.79
C ILE A 21 -0.96 0.16 -0.11
N MET A 22 -0.03 -0.69 0.26
CA MET A 22 1.20 -0.95 -0.50
C MET A 22 1.21 -2.41 -0.98
N GLY A 23 1.57 -2.62 -2.26
CA GLY A 23 1.75 -3.96 -2.81
C GLY A 23 0.61 -4.48 -3.69
N VAL A 24 -0.28 -3.61 -4.17
CA VAL A 24 -1.23 -3.99 -5.21
C VAL A 24 -0.51 -4.06 -6.56
N ALA A 25 -0.57 -5.20 -7.21
CA ALA A 25 -0.02 -5.41 -8.55
C ALA A 25 -1.11 -5.69 -9.59
N ASN A 26 -2.22 -6.29 -9.17
CA ASN A 26 -3.39 -6.63 -9.98
C ASN A 26 -4.57 -7.04 -9.08
N GLU A 27 -5.69 -7.41 -9.67
CA GLU A 27 -6.92 -7.85 -9.00
C GLU A 27 -6.78 -9.11 -8.14
N ARG A 28 -5.70 -9.88 -8.30
CA ARG A 28 -5.43 -11.11 -7.55
C ARG A 28 -4.51 -10.87 -6.36
N SER A 29 -3.97 -9.66 -6.21
CA SER A 29 -3.12 -9.31 -5.07
C SER A 29 -3.88 -9.43 -3.75
N ILE A 30 -3.24 -9.98 -2.73
CA ILE A 30 -3.79 -10.03 -1.36
C ILE A 30 -4.15 -8.61 -0.91
N ALA A 31 -3.24 -7.64 -1.16
CA ALA A 31 -3.46 -6.23 -0.85
C ALA A 31 -4.75 -5.68 -1.51
N TRP A 32 -5.06 -6.10 -2.74
CA TRP A 32 -6.30 -5.69 -3.41
C TRP A 32 -7.55 -6.26 -2.74
N GLY A 33 -7.51 -7.54 -2.36
CA GLY A 33 -8.60 -8.17 -1.61
C GLY A 33 -8.90 -7.45 -0.30
N ILE A 34 -7.86 -7.09 0.45
CA ILE A 34 -7.97 -6.32 1.71
C ILE A 34 -8.49 -4.91 1.41
N ALA A 35 -7.92 -4.20 0.43
CA ALA A 35 -8.33 -2.85 0.07
C ALA A 35 -9.84 -2.76 -0.24
N LYS A 36 -10.36 -3.72 -1.03
CA LYS A 36 -11.81 -3.79 -1.29
C LYS A 36 -12.62 -3.92 -0.01
N LYS A 37 -12.20 -4.81 0.89
CA LYS A 37 -12.96 -5.05 2.13
C LYS A 37 -12.96 -3.86 3.07
N VAL A 38 -11.84 -3.18 3.24
CA VAL A 38 -11.79 -1.99 4.11
C VAL A 38 -12.51 -0.79 3.47
N ALA A 39 -12.45 -0.64 2.13
CA ALA A 39 -13.23 0.36 1.42
C ALA A 39 -14.75 0.13 1.53
N GLU A 40 -15.21 -1.12 1.38
CA GLU A 40 -16.62 -1.51 1.61
C GLU A 40 -17.08 -1.16 3.03
N GLN A 41 -16.16 -1.12 4.00
CA GLN A 41 -16.43 -0.76 5.38
C GLN A 41 -16.25 0.75 5.68
N GLY A 42 -16.00 1.56 4.65
CA GLY A 42 -15.99 3.02 4.77
C GLY A 42 -14.62 3.65 4.99
N ALA A 43 -13.51 2.93 4.78
CA ALA A 43 -12.17 3.50 4.86
C ALA A 43 -11.84 4.39 3.66
N ASP A 44 -11.14 5.49 3.93
CA ASP A 44 -10.44 6.27 2.90
C ASP A 44 -9.07 5.67 2.63
N LEU A 45 -8.73 5.44 1.36
CA LEU A 45 -7.51 4.73 0.98
C LEU A 45 -6.59 5.56 0.12
N ALA A 46 -5.28 5.37 0.33
CA ALA A 46 -4.22 5.74 -0.60
C ALA A 46 -3.51 4.47 -1.08
N PHE A 47 -3.02 4.48 -2.31
CA PHE A 47 -2.29 3.38 -2.90
C PHE A 47 -0.90 3.81 -3.32
N THR A 48 0.05 2.86 -3.29
CA THR A 48 1.36 3.07 -3.90
C THR A 48 1.58 2.14 -5.08
N PHE A 49 2.46 2.57 -5.97
CA PHE A 49 2.95 1.78 -7.09
C PHE A 49 4.43 2.02 -7.32
N GLN A 50 5.13 1.04 -7.89
CA GLN A 50 6.52 1.16 -8.29
C GLN A 50 6.62 1.02 -9.82
N GLY A 51 6.99 2.12 -10.48
CA GLY A 51 7.16 2.17 -11.93
C GLY A 51 5.85 2.25 -12.74
N GLU A 52 5.99 2.65 -13.99
CA GLU A 52 4.88 2.96 -14.90
C GLU A 52 3.95 1.75 -15.17
N ALA A 53 4.53 0.55 -15.25
CA ALA A 53 3.75 -0.65 -15.53
C ALA A 53 2.73 -0.97 -14.42
N LEU A 54 3.09 -0.74 -13.15
CA LEU A 54 2.18 -0.88 -12.03
C LEU A 54 1.22 0.30 -11.92
N GLN A 55 1.67 1.51 -12.22
CA GLN A 55 0.79 2.68 -12.27
C GLN A 55 -0.45 2.45 -13.15
N LYS A 56 -0.23 1.95 -14.37
CA LYS A 56 -1.30 1.65 -15.33
C LYS A 56 -2.32 0.63 -14.83
N ARG A 57 -1.94 -0.20 -13.86
CA ARG A 57 -2.81 -1.22 -13.27
C ARG A 57 -3.47 -0.73 -11.97
N VAL A 58 -2.69 -0.10 -11.10
CA VAL A 58 -3.16 0.32 -9.77
C VAL A 58 -4.12 1.50 -9.86
N THR A 59 -3.86 2.46 -10.74
CA THR A 59 -4.71 3.66 -10.88
C THR A 59 -6.19 3.33 -11.19
N PRO A 60 -6.52 2.50 -12.20
CA PRO A 60 -7.92 2.16 -12.45
C PRO A 60 -8.55 1.32 -11.34
N LEU A 61 -7.76 0.47 -10.67
CA LEU A 61 -8.24 -0.29 -9.51
C LEU A 61 -8.61 0.64 -8.35
N ALA A 62 -7.73 1.57 -7.98
CA ALA A 62 -8.00 2.56 -6.96
C ALA A 62 -9.25 3.41 -7.31
N ALA A 63 -9.36 3.85 -8.56
CA ALA A 63 -10.51 4.62 -9.05
C ALA A 63 -11.84 3.84 -8.92
N SER A 64 -11.82 2.51 -9.10
CA SER A 64 -13.01 1.67 -8.91
C SER A 64 -13.53 1.63 -7.47
N LEU A 65 -12.70 1.99 -6.51
CA LEU A 65 -13.07 2.15 -5.09
C LEU A 65 -13.34 3.63 -4.71
N GLY A 66 -13.36 4.53 -5.70
CA GLY A 66 -13.51 5.97 -5.44
C GLY A 66 -12.23 6.64 -4.91
N CYS A 67 -11.10 5.95 -4.94
CA CYS A 67 -9.82 6.47 -4.43
C CYS A 67 -9.03 7.14 -5.55
N SER A 68 -8.62 8.39 -5.34
CA SER A 68 -7.81 9.16 -6.29
C SER A 68 -6.36 9.33 -5.86
N LEU A 69 -6.02 8.96 -4.63
CA LEU A 69 -4.67 9.12 -4.08
C LEU A 69 -3.82 7.89 -4.40
N VAL A 70 -3.05 7.97 -5.47
CA VAL A 70 -2.18 6.90 -5.97
C VAL A 70 -0.80 7.48 -6.19
N LEU A 71 0.18 7.06 -5.38
CA LEU A 71 1.48 7.68 -5.24
C LEU A 71 2.62 6.76 -5.72
N PRO A 72 3.62 7.30 -6.43
CA PRO A 72 4.81 6.53 -6.74
C PRO A 72 5.60 6.21 -5.47
N CYS A 73 6.10 4.98 -5.35
CA CYS A 73 6.92 4.56 -4.23
C CYS A 73 7.87 3.44 -4.65
N ASP A 74 9.16 3.71 -4.56
CA ASP A 74 10.19 2.68 -4.57
C ASP A 74 10.69 2.50 -3.13
N VAL A 75 10.44 1.35 -2.54
CA VAL A 75 10.82 1.07 -1.14
C VAL A 75 12.32 0.92 -0.93
N THR A 76 13.12 0.83 -2.00
CA THR A 76 14.58 0.84 -1.94
C THR A 76 15.16 2.25 -1.93
N ASP A 77 14.34 3.26 -2.16
CA ASP A 77 14.69 4.67 -2.14
C ASP A 77 14.01 5.38 -0.96
N GLU A 78 14.79 5.72 0.05
CA GLU A 78 14.31 6.41 1.27
C GLU A 78 13.59 7.73 0.93
N ALA A 79 14.07 8.49 -0.07
CA ALA A 79 13.44 9.74 -0.47
C ALA A 79 12.06 9.51 -1.12
N SER A 80 11.92 8.42 -1.87
CA SER A 80 10.63 8.01 -2.45
C SER A 80 9.61 7.66 -1.37
N VAL A 81 10.05 6.96 -0.32
CA VAL A 81 9.18 6.65 0.83
C VAL A 81 8.83 7.92 1.60
N ASP A 82 9.80 8.81 1.84
CA ASP A 82 9.56 10.11 2.51
C ASP A 82 8.51 10.95 1.76
N ALA A 83 8.57 10.99 0.44
CA ALA A 83 7.62 11.72 -0.40
C ALA A 83 6.18 11.21 -0.22
N VAL A 84 5.98 9.89 -0.13
CA VAL A 84 4.65 9.29 0.14
C VAL A 84 4.10 9.79 1.47
N PHE A 85 4.87 9.71 2.55
CA PHE A 85 4.41 10.12 3.87
C PHE A 85 4.20 11.63 3.98
N SER A 86 5.02 12.45 3.32
CA SER A 86 4.81 13.90 3.23
C SER A 86 3.50 14.26 2.54
N GLU A 87 3.15 13.56 1.45
CA GLU A 87 1.89 13.77 0.76
C GLU A 87 0.68 13.32 1.60
N LEU A 88 0.79 12.19 2.30
CA LEU A 88 -0.25 11.72 3.22
C LEU A 88 -0.46 12.68 4.39
N GLU A 89 0.63 13.22 4.97
CA GLU A 89 0.55 14.20 6.04
C GLU A 89 -0.14 15.49 5.59
N SER A 90 0.23 15.97 4.39
CA SER A 90 -0.38 17.17 3.80
C SER A 90 -1.88 17.01 3.56
N ARG A 91 -2.33 15.82 3.12
CA ARG A 91 -3.74 15.59 2.79
C ARG A 91 -4.58 15.13 3.96
N TRP A 92 -4.02 14.32 4.82
CA TRP A 92 -4.77 13.63 5.87
C TRP A 92 -4.35 14.00 7.29
N GLY A 93 -3.11 14.44 7.48
CA GLY A 93 -2.55 14.74 8.79
C GLY A 93 -2.22 13.49 9.61
N LYS A 94 -3.12 12.53 9.67
CA LYS A 94 -2.98 11.29 10.44
C LYS A 94 -3.36 10.06 9.61
N LEU A 95 -2.82 8.91 10.01
CA LEU A 95 -3.15 7.58 9.49
C LEU A 95 -3.78 6.71 10.57
N ASP A 96 -4.63 5.79 10.17
CA ASP A 96 -5.18 4.76 11.04
C ASP A 96 -4.55 3.39 10.78
N PHE A 97 -4.14 3.09 9.54
CA PHE A 97 -3.46 1.84 9.25
C PHE A 97 -2.57 1.92 8.00
N VAL A 98 -1.61 1.02 7.95
CA VAL A 98 -0.80 0.76 6.76
C VAL A 98 -0.82 -0.73 6.46
N LEU A 99 -1.11 -1.07 5.22
CA LEU A 99 -0.94 -2.42 4.71
C LEU A 99 0.35 -2.47 3.87
N HIS A 100 1.37 -3.15 4.38
CA HIS A 100 2.58 -3.44 3.67
C HIS A 100 2.55 -4.88 3.14
N ALA A 101 2.26 -5.04 1.86
CA ALA A 101 2.21 -6.34 1.18
C ALA A 101 3.22 -6.38 0.02
N ILE A 102 4.46 -6.01 0.31
CA ILE A 102 5.55 -5.94 -0.66
C ILE A 102 6.54 -7.06 -0.40
N ALA A 103 6.89 -7.78 -1.46
CA ALA A 103 7.95 -8.78 -1.45
C ALA A 103 8.59 -8.86 -2.85
N TYR A 104 9.86 -9.20 -2.87
CA TYR A 104 10.62 -9.40 -4.09
C TYR A 104 11.69 -10.47 -3.90
N SER A 105 11.91 -11.26 -4.92
CA SER A 105 13.14 -12.04 -5.13
C SER A 105 13.40 -12.17 -6.63
N ASP A 106 14.65 -12.41 -7.03
CA ASP A 106 14.98 -12.63 -8.43
C ASP A 106 14.26 -13.90 -8.91
N LYS A 107 13.49 -13.75 -9.98
CA LYS A 107 12.69 -14.82 -10.57
C LYS A 107 13.54 -16.03 -10.99
N GLU A 108 14.76 -15.79 -11.48
CA GLU A 108 15.62 -16.88 -11.92
C GLU A 108 16.19 -17.67 -10.73
N GLU A 109 16.38 -17.03 -9.60
CA GLU A 109 16.85 -17.67 -8.36
C GLU A 109 15.71 -18.32 -7.52
N LEU A 110 14.48 -18.19 -7.95
CA LEU A 110 13.36 -18.98 -7.41
C LEU A 110 13.28 -20.41 -7.99
N LYS A 111 14.18 -20.72 -8.93
CA LYS A 111 14.32 -22.05 -9.53
C LYS A 111 15.47 -22.80 -8.86
N GLY A 112 15.29 -24.08 -8.60
CA GLY A 112 16.33 -24.92 -7.99
C GLY A 112 16.29 -24.91 -6.46
N GLY A 113 17.43 -25.25 -5.86
CA GLY A 113 17.56 -25.35 -4.41
C GLY A 113 17.80 -24.00 -3.74
N TYR A 114 17.18 -23.77 -2.58
CA TYR A 114 17.40 -22.55 -1.80
C TYR A 114 18.88 -22.27 -1.49
N VAL A 115 19.66 -23.33 -1.30
CA VAL A 115 21.11 -23.22 -0.98
C VAL A 115 21.94 -22.59 -2.10
N GLU A 116 21.41 -22.53 -3.31
CA GLU A 116 22.05 -21.91 -4.48
C GLU A 116 21.81 -20.40 -4.56
N THR A 117 20.99 -19.83 -3.66
CA THR A 117 20.70 -18.40 -3.65
C THR A 117 21.97 -17.58 -3.51
N SER A 118 22.19 -16.63 -4.41
CA SER A 118 23.31 -15.71 -4.33
C SER A 118 23.22 -14.74 -3.14
N ARG A 119 24.38 -14.29 -2.65
CA ARG A 119 24.44 -13.27 -1.59
C ARG A 119 23.71 -11.99 -2.01
N ASP A 120 23.87 -11.58 -3.26
CA ASP A 120 23.29 -10.33 -3.76
C ASP A 120 21.76 -10.40 -3.85
N ASN A 121 21.21 -11.52 -4.37
CA ASN A 121 19.76 -11.70 -4.38
C ASN A 121 19.20 -11.84 -2.96
N PHE A 122 19.90 -12.56 -2.06
CA PHE A 122 19.49 -12.67 -0.67
C PHE A 122 19.40 -11.28 -0.01
N ALA A 123 20.46 -10.47 -0.13
CA ALA A 123 20.50 -9.12 0.43
C ALA A 123 19.38 -8.24 -0.14
N ARG A 124 19.19 -8.26 -1.47
CA ARG A 124 18.13 -7.50 -2.14
C ARG A 124 16.73 -7.97 -1.74
N THR A 125 16.54 -9.28 -1.63
CA THR A 125 15.26 -9.86 -1.17
C THR A 125 14.93 -9.39 0.24
N MET A 126 15.90 -9.40 1.15
CA MET A 126 15.73 -8.94 2.53
C MET A 126 15.51 -7.43 2.62
N ASP A 127 16.21 -6.64 1.81
CA ASP A 127 16.02 -5.20 1.75
C ASP A 127 14.58 -4.84 1.34
N ILE A 128 14.10 -5.39 0.21
CA ILE A 128 12.78 -5.08 -0.31
C ILE A 128 11.65 -5.73 0.50
N SER A 129 11.83 -6.98 0.95
CA SER A 129 10.73 -7.75 1.57
C SER A 129 10.65 -7.59 3.08
N VAL A 130 11.75 -7.19 3.75
CA VAL A 130 11.83 -7.12 5.20
C VAL A 130 12.17 -5.72 5.69
N TYR A 131 13.32 -5.14 5.27
CA TYR A 131 13.72 -3.84 5.77
C TYR A 131 12.76 -2.73 5.36
N SER A 132 12.17 -2.80 4.18
CA SER A 132 11.18 -1.82 3.73
C SER A 132 10.00 -1.69 4.69
N PHE A 133 9.56 -2.79 5.33
CA PHE A 133 8.54 -2.73 6.37
C PHE A 133 9.00 -1.87 7.56
N THR A 134 10.24 -2.05 8.02
CA THR A 134 10.82 -1.24 9.11
C THR A 134 10.90 0.24 8.73
N ALA A 135 11.34 0.54 7.50
CA ALA A 135 11.43 1.89 6.99
C ALA A 135 10.06 2.59 6.89
N VAL A 136 9.05 1.86 6.43
CA VAL A 136 7.65 2.33 6.37
C VAL A 136 7.07 2.49 7.77
N ALA A 137 7.27 1.51 8.66
CA ALA A 137 6.76 1.53 10.03
C ALA A 137 7.28 2.74 10.82
N ARG A 138 8.58 3.08 10.68
CA ARG A 138 9.18 4.26 11.31
C ARG A 138 8.46 5.55 10.94
N ARG A 139 8.12 5.73 9.67
CA ARG A 139 7.41 6.92 9.17
C ARG A 139 5.94 6.92 9.56
N ALA A 140 5.30 5.77 9.41
CA ALA A 140 3.91 5.61 9.81
C ALA A 140 3.69 5.92 11.30
N ALA A 141 4.57 5.44 12.18
CA ALA A 141 4.49 5.68 13.62
C ALA A 141 4.46 7.17 13.99
N ALA A 142 5.14 8.04 13.22
CA ALA A 142 5.16 9.48 13.46
C ALA A 142 3.81 10.17 13.19
N MET A 143 2.96 9.58 12.36
CA MET A 143 1.65 10.15 11.98
C MET A 143 0.46 9.23 12.28
N MET A 144 0.69 8.08 12.90
CA MET A 144 -0.37 7.13 13.27
C MET A 144 -1.25 7.67 14.39
N ASN A 145 -2.55 7.42 14.32
CA ASN A 145 -3.45 7.60 15.45
C ASN A 145 -3.14 6.56 16.56
N ASP A 146 -3.51 6.86 17.82
CA ASP A 146 -3.17 6.03 18.99
C ASP A 146 -3.63 4.57 18.88
N SER A 147 -4.69 4.30 18.12
CA SER A 147 -5.21 2.95 17.85
C SER A 147 -4.85 2.43 16.46
N GLY A 148 -3.85 3.02 15.82
CA GLY A 148 -3.44 2.63 14.48
C GLY A 148 -2.72 1.29 14.44
N SER A 149 -2.63 0.68 13.24
CA SER A 149 -1.99 -0.63 13.01
C SER A 149 -1.20 -0.70 11.71
N LEU A 150 -0.21 -1.61 11.68
CA LEU A 150 0.53 -2.00 10.47
C LEU A 150 0.39 -3.50 10.25
#